data_f17d6436e02ed970c5450674893d0a7e
#
_entry.id   f17d6436e02ed970c5450674893d0a7e
#
_cell.length_a   1.000
_cell.length_b   1.000
_cell.length_c   1.000
_cell.angle_alpha   90.00
_cell.angle_beta   90.00
_cell.angle_gamma   90.00
#
_symmetry.space_group_name_H-M   'P 1'
#
loop_
_entity.id
_entity.type
_entity.pdbx_description
1 polymer ?
#
loop_
_entity_poly.entity_id
_entity_poly.type
_entity_poly.pdbx_seq_one_letter_code
_entity_poly.pdbx_strand_id
1 'polypeptide(L)'
;TGGVLRALSPETGSTSVAVMGRQLYEEMRLDQWVCFDAFMQGLRGSEKIDRKNKDILTLIDFSKPSTAERMVVLDIRQKRILYTSLVSHGKNSGGNYATSFSNENGSHKSSLGFYLTENTYQGRNGYSLILNGLEKGINDLAKQRAIVIHGASYSDPSVAASSGRLGRSFGCPALPVSVSKPIINTIKNGTLLFIYANDKNYLTQSSILSTQQENDIFHEKSYQKVL
;
A
#
# COMPACT_ATOMS: atom_id res chain seq x y z
N THR A 1 16.51 -45.01 23.73
CA THR A 1 15.93 -44.58 22.45
C THR A 1 15.48 -43.16 22.58
N GLY A 2 16.39 -42.21 22.30
CA GLY A 2 16.16 -40.78 22.36
C GLY A 2 15.65 -40.26 21.03
N GLY A 3 14.43 -39.69 21.04
CA GLY A 3 13.88 -38.92 19.93
C GLY A 3 14.44 -37.52 19.96
N VAL A 4 15.22 -37.14 18.97
CA VAL A 4 15.70 -35.77 18.76
C VAL A 4 14.57 -34.95 18.21
N LEU A 5 14.01 -34.06 19.01
CA LEU A 5 13.16 -32.96 18.57
C LEU A 5 14.05 -32.01 17.73
N ARG A 6 13.93 -32.06 16.43
CA ARG A 6 14.49 -31.08 15.51
C ARG A 6 13.72 -29.77 15.70
N ALA A 7 14.36 -28.79 16.30
CA ALA A 7 13.85 -27.43 16.28
C ALA A 7 13.76 -26.94 14.83
N LEU A 8 12.57 -26.54 14.41
CA LEU A 8 12.36 -25.91 13.11
C LEU A 8 13.07 -24.56 13.10
N SER A 9 14.01 -24.40 12.20
CA SER A 9 14.81 -23.17 12.04
C SER A 9 13.94 -22.04 11.52
N PRO A 10 14.21 -20.77 11.91
CA PRO A 10 13.45 -19.60 11.46
C PRO A 10 13.56 -19.30 9.95
N GLU A 11 14.39 -20.03 9.22
CA GLU A 11 14.62 -19.86 7.78
C GLU A 11 13.46 -20.34 6.88
N THR A 12 12.57 -21.18 7.39
CA THR A 12 11.45 -21.71 6.60
C THR A 12 10.32 -20.70 6.38
N GLY A 13 10.17 -19.68 7.24
CA GLY A 13 9.09 -18.70 7.16
C GLY A 13 9.23 -17.71 6.00
N SER A 14 10.42 -17.17 5.77
CA SER A 14 10.66 -16.14 4.73
C SER A 14 10.55 -16.73 3.31
N THR A 15 11.13 -17.89 3.07
CA THR A 15 11.03 -18.60 1.78
C THR A 15 9.59 -19.00 1.47
N SER A 16 8.82 -19.41 2.49
CA SER A 16 7.40 -19.77 2.35
C SER A 16 6.54 -18.58 1.94
N VAL A 17 6.72 -17.40 2.54
CA VAL A 17 5.98 -16.17 2.21
C VAL A 17 6.29 -15.69 0.80
N ALA A 18 7.56 -15.73 0.38
CA ALA A 18 7.96 -15.32 -0.97
C ALA A 18 7.35 -16.23 -2.04
N VAL A 19 7.38 -17.55 -1.85
CA VAL A 19 6.79 -18.53 -2.80
C VAL A 19 5.27 -18.37 -2.85
N MET A 20 4.62 -18.29 -1.69
CA MET A 20 3.17 -18.11 -1.59
C MET A 20 2.73 -16.77 -2.21
N GLY A 21 3.48 -15.70 -1.98
CA GLY A 21 3.19 -14.38 -2.52
C GLY A 21 3.27 -14.34 -4.05
N ARG A 22 4.28 -14.96 -4.65
CA ARG A 22 4.39 -15.07 -6.12
C ARG A 22 3.22 -15.87 -6.69
N GLN A 23 2.88 -16.97 -6.07
CA GLN A 23 1.75 -17.81 -6.50
C GLN A 23 0.43 -17.06 -6.43
N LEU A 24 0.16 -16.33 -5.34
CA LEU A 24 -1.02 -15.48 -5.19
C LEU A 24 -1.06 -14.37 -6.25
N TYR A 25 0.05 -13.70 -6.48
CA TYR A 25 0.16 -12.62 -7.46
C TYR A 25 -0.21 -13.10 -8.87
N GLU A 26 0.29 -14.26 -9.25
CA GLU A 26 0.00 -14.88 -10.55
C GLU A 26 -1.45 -15.39 -10.63
N GLU A 27 -1.91 -16.11 -9.61
CA GLU A 27 -3.26 -16.67 -9.54
C GLU A 27 -4.35 -15.58 -9.60
N MET A 28 -4.13 -14.47 -8.88
CA MET A 28 -5.07 -13.34 -8.84
C MET A 28 -4.90 -12.38 -10.04
N ARG A 29 -3.95 -12.61 -10.93
CA ARG A 29 -3.67 -11.74 -12.09
C ARG A 29 -3.42 -10.29 -11.70
N LEU A 30 -2.65 -10.08 -10.62
CA LEU A 30 -2.39 -8.73 -10.07
C LEU A 30 -1.47 -7.88 -10.93
N ASP A 31 -0.75 -8.48 -11.86
CA ASP A 31 0.12 -7.81 -12.84
C ASP A 31 -0.60 -6.73 -13.67
N GLN A 32 -1.90 -6.85 -13.83
CA GLN A 32 -2.72 -5.85 -14.52
C GLN A 32 -2.90 -4.56 -13.72
N TRP A 33 -2.78 -4.63 -12.39
CA TRP A 33 -3.19 -3.56 -11.48
C TRP A 33 -2.05 -2.96 -10.66
N VAL A 34 -1.21 -3.79 -10.09
CA VAL A 34 -0.08 -3.38 -9.24
C VAL A 34 1.18 -4.15 -9.61
N CYS A 35 2.34 -3.52 -9.45
CA CYS A 35 3.61 -4.22 -9.66
C CYS A 35 3.86 -5.27 -8.56
N PHE A 36 4.72 -6.23 -8.88
CA PHE A 36 5.03 -7.34 -7.97
C PHE A 36 5.63 -6.85 -6.64
N ASP A 37 6.50 -5.86 -6.69
CA ASP A 37 7.14 -5.31 -5.48
C ASP A 37 6.11 -4.65 -4.54
N ALA A 38 5.14 -3.92 -5.09
CA ALA A 38 4.06 -3.33 -4.29
C ALA A 38 3.25 -4.41 -3.55
N PHE A 39 2.89 -5.47 -4.26
CA PHE A 39 2.17 -6.58 -3.66
C PHE A 39 2.99 -7.32 -2.60
N MET A 40 4.24 -7.67 -2.92
CA MET A 40 5.09 -8.41 -1.99
C MET A 40 5.43 -7.62 -0.74
N GLN A 41 5.73 -6.34 -0.86
CA GLN A 41 5.97 -5.47 0.29
C GLN A 41 4.72 -5.33 1.16
N GLY A 42 3.56 -5.13 0.54
CA GLY A 42 2.27 -5.10 1.24
C GLY A 42 1.98 -6.41 1.97
N LEU A 43 2.20 -7.54 1.33
CA LEU A 43 1.99 -8.87 1.92
C LEU A 43 2.94 -9.12 3.10
N ARG A 44 4.22 -8.81 2.95
CA ARG A 44 5.22 -8.94 4.02
C ARG A 44 4.87 -8.09 5.24
N GLY A 45 4.47 -6.84 5.02
CA GLY A 45 3.98 -6.00 6.12
C GLY A 45 2.72 -6.56 6.77
N SER A 46 1.84 -7.16 5.99
CA SER A 46 0.60 -7.76 6.49
C SER A 46 0.83 -8.93 7.45
N GLU A 47 1.93 -9.66 7.31
CA GLU A 47 2.31 -10.73 8.23
C GLU A 47 2.78 -10.22 9.60
N LYS A 48 3.31 -8.98 9.65
CA LYS A 48 3.90 -8.38 10.84
C LYS A 48 2.95 -7.48 11.62
N ILE A 49 1.94 -6.93 10.96
CA ILE A 49 1.06 -5.91 11.53
C ILE A 49 -0.21 -6.57 12.04
N ASP A 50 -0.43 -6.50 13.36
CA ASP A 50 -1.69 -6.96 13.94
C ASP A 50 -2.81 -5.96 13.62
N ARG A 51 -3.98 -6.49 13.31
CA ARG A 51 -5.15 -5.68 12.92
C ARG A 51 -6.45 -6.44 13.08
N LYS A 52 -7.54 -5.68 13.16
CA LYS A 52 -8.87 -6.22 13.41
C LYS A 52 -9.38 -7.11 12.28
N ASN A 53 -9.17 -6.68 11.03
CA ASN A 53 -9.56 -7.47 9.86
C ASN A 53 -8.31 -7.78 9.01
N LYS A 54 -7.90 -9.04 9.04
CA LYS A 54 -6.69 -9.55 8.35
C LYS A 54 -6.94 -9.99 6.91
N ASP A 55 -8.19 -10.11 6.50
CA ASP A 55 -8.55 -10.61 5.18
C ASP A 55 -8.39 -9.54 4.10
N ILE A 56 -8.60 -8.26 4.46
CA ILE A 56 -8.57 -7.14 3.51
C ILE A 56 -7.20 -6.46 3.50
N LEU A 57 -6.63 -6.35 2.31
CA LEU A 57 -5.41 -5.57 2.03
C LEU A 57 -5.68 -4.61 0.90
N THR A 58 -5.46 -3.31 1.14
CA THR A 58 -5.52 -2.27 0.13
C THR A 58 -4.12 -1.87 -0.31
N LEU A 59 -3.86 -1.83 -1.60
CA LEU A 59 -2.59 -1.40 -2.19
C LEU A 59 -2.82 -0.18 -3.08
N ILE A 60 -1.95 0.81 -2.96
CA ILE A 60 -1.84 1.94 -3.88
C ILE A 60 -0.43 1.90 -4.47
N ASP A 61 -0.34 1.79 -5.79
CA ASP A 61 0.93 1.71 -6.52
C ASP A 61 1.23 3.03 -7.24
N PHE A 62 1.99 3.90 -6.59
CA PHE A 62 2.43 5.18 -7.15
C PHE A 62 3.57 5.07 -8.16
N SER A 63 4.08 3.88 -8.45
CA SER A 63 4.96 3.68 -9.60
C SER A 63 4.21 3.79 -10.93
N LYS A 64 2.88 3.74 -10.88
CA LYS A 64 1.98 3.89 -12.03
C LYS A 64 1.48 5.33 -12.16
N PRO A 65 1.11 5.77 -13.37
CA PRO A 65 0.55 7.10 -13.59
C PRO A 65 -0.84 7.24 -12.96
N SER A 66 -1.26 8.46 -12.68
CA SER A 66 -2.58 8.75 -12.13
C SER A 66 -3.73 8.40 -13.07
N THR A 67 -3.44 8.25 -14.37
CA THR A 67 -4.40 7.81 -15.39
C THR A 67 -4.68 6.32 -15.37
N ALA A 68 -3.90 5.53 -14.62
CA ALA A 68 -4.12 4.09 -14.45
C ALA A 68 -4.88 3.79 -13.16
N GLU A 69 -5.68 2.75 -13.18
CA GLU A 69 -6.23 2.18 -11.96
C GLU A 69 -5.10 1.52 -11.18
N ARG A 70 -4.58 2.26 -10.20
CA ARG A 70 -3.38 1.92 -9.42
C ARG A 70 -3.69 1.68 -7.94
N MET A 71 -4.97 1.63 -7.59
CA MET A 71 -5.45 1.20 -6.29
C MET A 71 -6.23 -0.10 -6.45
N VAL A 72 -5.90 -1.10 -5.62
CA VAL A 72 -6.62 -2.36 -5.55
C VAL A 72 -7.00 -2.67 -4.11
N VAL A 73 -8.20 -3.20 -3.93
CA VAL A 73 -8.68 -3.74 -2.65
C VAL A 73 -8.80 -5.24 -2.80
N LEU A 74 -8.03 -5.96 -2.00
CA LEU A 74 -7.92 -7.43 -2.07
C LEU A 74 -8.58 -8.07 -0.85
N ASP A 75 -9.31 -9.15 -1.09
CA ASP A 75 -9.58 -10.16 -0.09
C ASP A 75 -8.54 -11.28 -0.26
N ILE A 76 -7.53 -11.28 0.61
CA ILE A 76 -6.41 -12.23 0.53
C ILE A 76 -6.89 -13.66 0.86
N ARG A 77 -7.81 -13.79 1.80
CA ARG A 77 -8.34 -15.08 2.21
C ARG A 77 -9.11 -15.76 1.09
N GLN A 78 -9.99 -15.02 0.41
CA GLN A 78 -10.80 -15.52 -0.69
C GLN A 78 -10.08 -15.44 -2.05
N LYS A 79 -8.88 -14.84 -2.08
CA LYS A 79 -8.10 -14.62 -3.31
C LYS A 79 -8.91 -13.86 -4.38
N ARG A 80 -9.54 -12.75 -3.97
CA ARG A 80 -10.41 -11.96 -4.84
C ARG A 80 -9.99 -10.49 -4.85
N ILE A 81 -10.08 -9.86 -6.02
CA ILE A 81 -10.04 -8.41 -6.17
C ILE A 81 -11.46 -7.90 -5.92
N LEU A 82 -11.63 -7.09 -4.87
CA LEU A 82 -12.92 -6.50 -4.52
C LEU A 82 -13.17 -5.20 -5.28
N TYR A 83 -12.15 -4.36 -5.41
CA TYR A 83 -12.18 -3.10 -6.15
C TYR A 83 -10.86 -2.81 -6.82
N THR A 84 -10.95 -2.13 -7.95
CA THR A 84 -9.86 -1.38 -8.58
C THR A 84 -10.30 0.05 -8.77
N SER A 85 -9.40 1.01 -8.68
CA SER A 85 -9.75 2.42 -8.82
C SER A 85 -8.59 3.30 -9.25
N LEU A 86 -8.91 4.40 -9.90
CA LEU A 86 -8.05 5.56 -9.96
C LEU A 86 -7.87 6.13 -8.55
N VAL A 87 -6.73 6.76 -8.29
CA VAL A 87 -6.46 7.46 -7.04
C VAL A 87 -5.52 8.63 -7.29
N SER A 88 -5.91 9.81 -6.79
CA SER A 88 -5.08 11.02 -6.82
C SER A 88 -4.02 10.99 -5.73
N HIS A 89 -2.87 11.61 -6.00
CA HIS A 89 -1.83 11.90 -5.02
C HIS A 89 -1.77 13.39 -4.69
N GLY A 90 -0.90 13.76 -3.75
CA GLY A 90 -0.69 15.14 -3.33
C GLY A 90 -0.06 16.00 -4.43
N LYS A 91 -0.48 17.26 -4.52
CA LYS A 91 -0.07 18.17 -5.60
C LYS A 91 1.45 18.40 -5.69
N ASN A 92 2.14 18.35 -4.55
CA ASN A 92 3.59 18.52 -4.50
C ASN A 92 4.36 17.20 -4.58
N SER A 93 3.66 16.08 -4.73
CA SER A 93 4.28 14.77 -5.00
C SER A 93 4.65 14.59 -6.47
N GLY A 94 4.05 15.32 -7.39
CA GLY A 94 4.34 15.24 -8.81
C GLY A 94 3.16 15.56 -9.71
N GLY A 95 3.36 15.44 -11.01
CA GLY A 95 2.33 15.64 -12.03
C GLY A 95 1.46 14.42 -12.22
N ASN A 96 1.64 13.70 -13.34
CA ASN A 96 0.93 12.44 -13.60
C ASN A 96 1.46 11.29 -12.71
N TYR A 97 2.76 11.30 -12.42
CA TYR A 97 3.40 10.36 -11.50
C TYR A 97 3.69 11.01 -10.15
N ALA A 98 3.54 10.26 -9.07
CA ALA A 98 4.00 10.66 -7.76
C ALA A 98 5.46 10.21 -7.56
N THR A 99 6.37 11.16 -7.36
CA THR A 99 7.82 10.93 -7.29
C THR A 99 8.47 11.51 -6.04
N SER A 100 7.76 12.33 -5.27
CA SER A 100 8.26 13.00 -4.07
C SER A 100 7.26 12.84 -2.93
N PHE A 101 7.74 12.45 -1.75
CA PHE A 101 6.92 12.09 -0.61
C PHE A 101 7.41 12.82 0.65
N SER A 102 6.52 13.06 1.60
CA SER A 102 6.87 13.74 2.85
C SER A 102 5.87 13.43 3.95
N ASN A 103 6.36 13.40 5.19
CA ASN A 103 5.57 13.32 6.42
C ASN A 103 5.29 14.71 7.04
N GLU A 104 5.82 15.77 6.44
CA GLU A 104 5.74 17.13 7.00
C GLU A 104 4.37 17.75 6.82
N ASN A 105 3.90 18.41 7.88
CA ASN A 105 2.67 19.19 7.82
C ASN A 105 2.80 20.35 6.82
N GLY A 106 1.77 20.55 6.00
CA GLY A 106 1.77 21.60 4.97
C GLY A 106 2.60 21.29 3.73
N SER A 107 3.25 20.13 3.63
CA SER A 107 4.03 19.75 2.44
C SER A 107 3.17 19.56 1.19
N HIS A 108 1.89 19.26 1.34
CA HIS A 108 0.97 18.87 0.28
C HIS A 108 1.47 17.66 -0.55
N LYS A 109 2.28 16.83 0.08
CA LYS A 109 2.79 15.57 -0.50
C LYS A 109 2.08 14.38 0.10
N SER A 110 1.98 13.33 -0.69
CA SER A 110 1.62 12.00 -0.21
C SER A 110 2.72 11.43 0.68
N SER A 111 2.36 10.50 1.56
CA SER A 111 3.31 9.77 2.39
C SER A 111 3.19 8.27 2.08
N LEU A 112 4.32 7.61 1.91
CA LEU A 112 4.40 6.18 1.62
C LEU A 112 4.16 5.34 2.88
N GLY A 113 4.04 4.04 2.70
CA GLY A 113 4.12 3.06 3.76
C GLY A 113 2.78 2.51 4.22
N PHE A 114 2.78 1.95 5.42
CA PHE A 114 1.67 1.22 5.99
C PHE A 114 0.77 2.08 6.86
N TYR A 115 -0.53 1.87 6.69
CA TYR A 115 -1.59 2.53 7.44
C TYR A 115 -2.60 1.50 7.97
N LEU A 116 -3.13 1.75 9.16
CA LEU A 116 -4.39 1.15 9.59
C LEU A 116 -5.54 2.10 9.30
N THR A 117 -6.60 1.57 8.73
CA THR A 117 -7.84 2.31 8.55
C THR A 117 -8.58 2.41 9.88
N GLU A 118 -9.15 3.57 10.15
CA GLU A 118 -9.96 3.81 11.34
C GLU A 118 -11.43 4.02 11.00
N ASN A 119 -12.14 4.80 11.80
CA ASN A 119 -13.53 5.16 11.56
C ASN A 119 -13.68 6.21 10.44
N THR A 120 -14.91 6.41 10.04
CA THR A 120 -15.32 7.41 9.06
C THR A 120 -15.95 8.63 9.74
N TYR A 121 -15.97 9.75 9.01
CA TYR A 121 -16.66 10.96 9.43
C TYR A 121 -17.12 11.77 8.21
N GLN A 122 -18.05 12.69 8.43
CA GLN A 122 -18.41 13.69 7.43
C GLN A 122 -17.58 14.95 7.65
N GLY A 123 -16.69 15.24 6.71
CA GLY A 123 -15.80 16.40 6.78
C GLY A 123 -16.00 17.37 5.62
N ARG A 124 -15.05 18.30 5.47
CA ARG A 124 -15.05 19.28 4.37
C ARG A 124 -15.08 18.60 3.00
N ASN A 125 -14.41 17.44 2.88
CA ASN A 125 -14.33 16.66 1.64
C ASN A 125 -15.43 15.58 1.56
N GLY A 126 -16.48 15.66 2.36
CA GLY A 126 -17.55 14.69 2.43
C GLY A 126 -17.21 13.47 3.29
N TYR A 127 -17.73 12.31 2.89
CA TYR A 127 -17.51 11.05 3.58
C TYR A 127 -16.05 10.64 3.50
N SER A 128 -15.40 10.57 4.64
CA SER A 128 -13.95 10.45 4.77
C SER A 128 -13.55 9.33 5.71
N LEU A 129 -12.46 8.63 5.37
CA LEU A 129 -11.87 7.54 6.16
C LEU A 129 -10.55 7.99 6.77
N ILE A 130 -10.46 7.92 8.09
CA ILE A 130 -9.24 8.26 8.84
C ILE A 130 -8.19 7.18 8.61
N LEU A 131 -6.96 7.61 8.31
CA LEU A 131 -5.79 6.77 8.16
C LEU A 131 -4.80 7.01 9.30
N ASN A 132 -4.43 5.93 9.98
CA ASN A 132 -3.38 5.94 11.00
C ASN A 132 -2.07 5.42 10.41
N GLY A 133 -1.09 6.31 10.21
CA GLY A 133 0.23 5.94 9.72
C GLY A 133 1.04 5.20 10.78
N LEU A 134 1.63 4.06 10.41
CA LEU A 134 2.28 3.13 11.33
C LEU A 134 3.80 3.29 11.39
N GLU A 135 4.38 4.14 10.53
CA GLU A 135 5.82 4.19 10.34
C GLU A 135 6.38 5.57 10.74
N LYS A 136 7.14 5.57 11.84
CA LYS A 136 7.73 6.79 12.40
C LYS A 136 8.65 7.49 11.40
N GLY A 137 8.44 8.80 11.22
CA GLY A 137 9.21 9.62 10.29
C GLY A 137 8.80 9.50 8.83
N ILE A 138 7.92 8.54 8.49
CA ILE A 138 7.45 8.28 7.13
C ILE A 138 6.01 8.73 6.94
N ASN A 139 5.09 8.32 7.83
CA ASN A 139 3.67 8.62 7.74
C ASN A 139 2.95 8.76 9.09
N ASP A 140 3.67 8.71 10.20
CA ASP A 140 3.08 8.73 11.55
C ASP A 140 2.36 10.05 11.87
N LEU A 141 2.60 11.12 11.11
CA LEU A 141 1.88 12.38 11.23
C LEU A 141 0.60 12.46 10.36
N ALA A 142 0.22 11.38 9.71
CA ALA A 142 -0.92 11.38 8.78
C ALA A 142 -2.22 11.85 9.45
N LYS A 143 -2.54 11.41 10.66
CA LYS A 143 -3.74 11.88 11.39
C LYS A 143 -3.66 13.37 11.72
N GLN A 144 -2.53 13.85 12.19
CA GLN A 144 -2.30 15.27 12.48
C GLN A 144 -2.42 16.14 11.24
N ARG A 145 -1.97 15.61 10.08
CA ARG A 145 -2.06 16.26 8.78
C ARG A 145 -3.45 16.16 8.14
N ALA A 146 -4.40 15.48 8.79
CA ALA A 146 -5.72 15.18 8.27
C ALA A 146 -5.67 14.42 6.92
N ILE A 147 -4.73 13.50 6.78
CA ILE A 147 -4.65 12.60 5.63
C ILE A 147 -5.73 11.52 5.78
N VAL A 148 -6.67 11.53 4.86
CA VAL A 148 -7.84 10.65 4.83
C VAL A 148 -8.11 10.15 3.42
N ILE A 149 -8.85 9.06 3.27
CA ILE A 149 -9.42 8.68 1.98
C ILE A 149 -10.78 9.38 1.84
N HIS A 150 -10.99 10.07 0.73
CA HIS A 150 -12.25 10.73 0.40
C HIS A 150 -12.51 10.72 -1.10
N GLY A 151 -13.76 10.92 -1.50
CA GLY A 151 -14.12 11.15 -2.89
C GLY A 151 -13.79 12.57 -3.33
N ALA A 152 -13.43 12.76 -4.60
CA ALA A 152 -13.20 14.06 -5.19
C ALA A 152 -13.50 14.03 -6.69
N SER A 153 -14.18 15.06 -7.19
CA SER A 153 -14.48 15.18 -8.62
C SER A 153 -13.21 15.28 -9.48
N TYR A 154 -12.15 15.85 -8.96
CA TYR A 154 -10.86 15.92 -9.65
C TYR A 154 -10.16 14.56 -9.81
N SER A 155 -10.67 13.51 -9.16
CA SER A 155 -10.20 12.12 -9.31
C SER A 155 -11.06 11.30 -10.27
N ASP A 156 -12.08 11.89 -10.88
CA ASP A 156 -12.97 11.17 -11.80
C ASP A 156 -12.25 10.81 -13.12
N PRO A 157 -12.63 9.71 -13.78
CA PRO A 157 -12.01 9.27 -15.04
C PRO A 157 -12.07 10.33 -16.15
N SER A 158 -13.11 11.16 -16.17
CA SER A 158 -13.27 12.26 -17.13
C SER A 158 -12.14 13.29 -17.03
N VAL A 159 -11.61 13.53 -15.82
CA VAL A 159 -10.49 14.46 -15.62
C VAL A 159 -9.21 13.88 -16.21
N ALA A 160 -8.93 12.60 -15.98
CA ALA A 160 -7.78 11.91 -16.59
C ALA A 160 -7.86 11.93 -18.11
N ALA A 161 -9.02 11.67 -18.68
CA ALA A 161 -9.25 11.68 -20.12
C ALA A 161 -9.05 13.07 -20.76
N SER A 162 -9.51 14.14 -20.11
CA SER A 162 -9.45 15.49 -20.65
C SER A 162 -8.12 16.20 -20.39
N SER A 163 -7.43 15.89 -19.29
CA SER A 163 -6.24 16.61 -18.83
C SER A 163 -4.94 15.82 -18.92
N GLY A 164 -5.02 14.54 -19.29
CA GLY A 164 -3.84 13.64 -19.33
C GLY A 164 -3.31 13.23 -17.96
N ARG A 165 -3.98 13.63 -16.86
CA ARG A 165 -3.72 13.19 -15.48
C ARG A 165 -4.94 13.49 -14.61
N LEU A 166 -5.01 12.87 -13.43
CA LEU A 166 -5.97 13.28 -12.40
C LEU A 166 -5.63 14.64 -11.79
N GLY A 167 -6.61 15.28 -11.18
CA GLY A 167 -6.38 16.33 -10.21
C GLY A 167 -5.59 15.79 -9.01
N ARG A 168 -5.15 16.70 -8.14
CA ARG A 168 -4.25 16.38 -7.02
C ARG A 168 -4.80 16.97 -5.72
N SER A 169 -4.57 16.25 -4.63
CA SER A 169 -4.97 16.61 -3.28
C SER A 169 -3.88 17.39 -2.54
N PHE A 170 -4.08 17.64 -1.26
CA PHE A 170 -3.04 18.14 -0.34
C PHE A 170 -2.33 17.01 0.42
N GLY A 171 -2.33 15.79 -0.15
CA GLY A 171 -1.69 14.59 0.39
C GLY A 171 -2.63 13.41 0.57
N CYS A 172 -3.93 13.63 0.65
CA CYS A 172 -4.93 12.56 0.76
C CYS A 172 -4.97 11.66 -0.48
N PRO A 173 -5.13 10.34 -0.32
CA PRO A 173 -5.55 9.48 -1.42
C PRO A 173 -7.02 9.79 -1.76
N ALA A 174 -7.25 10.47 -2.88
CA ALA A 174 -8.59 10.87 -3.29
C ALA A 174 -9.10 9.98 -4.43
N LEU A 175 -10.34 9.54 -4.32
CA LEU A 175 -10.98 8.57 -5.22
C LEU A 175 -12.04 9.24 -6.09
N PRO A 176 -12.39 8.64 -7.25
CA PRO A 176 -13.58 9.03 -7.99
C PRO A 176 -14.82 9.00 -7.09
N VAL A 177 -15.66 10.02 -7.21
CA VAL A 177 -16.85 10.18 -6.35
C VAL A 177 -17.77 8.96 -6.39
N SER A 178 -17.94 8.37 -7.58
CA SER A 178 -18.85 7.23 -7.77
C SER A 178 -18.45 5.96 -7.02
N VAL A 179 -17.17 5.77 -6.71
CA VAL A 179 -16.65 4.55 -6.06
C VAL A 179 -16.13 4.77 -4.64
N SER A 180 -16.01 6.02 -4.21
CA SER A 180 -15.38 6.34 -2.92
C SER A 180 -16.14 5.74 -1.73
N LYS A 181 -17.45 5.90 -1.66
CA LYS A 181 -18.25 5.39 -0.55
C LYS A 181 -18.25 3.86 -0.44
N PRO A 182 -18.49 3.07 -1.49
CA PRO A 182 -18.42 1.63 -1.39
C PRO A 182 -17.02 1.12 -1.05
N ILE A 183 -15.96 1.73 -1.56
CA ILE A 183 -14.58 1.37 -1.20
C ILE A 183 -14.32 1.67 0.27
N ILE A 184 -14.62 2.88 0.75
CA ILE A 184 -14.45 3.26 2.15
C ILE A 184 -15.20 2.31 3.08
N ASN A 185 -16.45 1.97 2.75
CA ASN A 185 -17.25 1.05 3.56
C ASN A 185 -16.67 -0.36 3.63
N THR A 186 -15.96 -0.79 2.60
CA THR A 186 -15.29 -2.10 2.57
C THR A 186 -14.01 -2.12 3.40
N ILE A 187 -13.23 -1.05 3.37
CA ILE A 187 -11.89 -1.03 3.97
C ILE A 187 -11.80 -0.38 5.36
N LYS A 188 -12.85 0.28 5.84
CA LYS A 188 -12.87 0.98 7.15
C LYS A 188 -12.70 0.03 8.34
N ASN A 189 -12.36 0.61 9.50
CA ASN A 189 -12.38 -0.03 10.82
C ASN A 189 -11.39 -1.20 10.97
N GLY A 190 -10.13 -0.98 10.68
CA GLY A 190 -9.05 -1.88 11.07
C GLY A 190 -8.58 -2.83 9.98
N THR A 191 -8.55 -2.38 8.74
CA THR A 191 -7.82 -3.06 7.65
C THR A 191 -6.48 -2.40 7.39
N LEU A 192 -5.59 -3.10 6.69
CA LEU A 192 -4.28 -2.60 6.30
C LEU A 192 -4.34 -1.96 4.91
N LEU A 193 -3.69 -0.80 4.79
CA LEU A 193 -3.46 -0.11 3.53
C LEU A 193 -1.96 0.13 3.38
N PHE A 194 -1.42 -0.15 2.20
CA PHE A 194 -0.03 0.10 1.86
C PHE A 194 0.09 0.98 0.62
N ILE A 195 0.83 2.07 0.75
CA ILE A 195 1.14 2.99 -0.34
C ILE A 195 2.59 2.74 -0.77
N TYR A 196 2.75 2.26 -1.98
CA TYR A 196 4.02 1.92 -2.60
C TYR A 196 4.45 2.99 -3.61
N ALA A 197 5.74 3.23 -3.67
CA ALA A 197 6.43 3.83 -4.81
C ALA A 197 7.80 3.17 -4.98
N ASN A 198 8.38 3.31 -6.16
CA ASN A 198 9.77 2.90 -6.38
C ASN A 198 10.71 3.93 -5.75
N ASP A 199 10.78 3.92 -4.43
CA ASP A 199 11.54 4.84 -3.61
C ASP A 199 12.54 4.05 -2.73
N LYS A 200 13.82 4.18 -3.05
CA LYS A 200 14.88 3.48 -2.31
C LYS A 200 15.02 3.97 -0.87
N ASN A 201 14.72 5.24 -0.62
CA ASN A 201 14.82 5.82 0.72
C ASN A 201 13.75 5.21 1.65
N TYR A 202 12.55 4.96 1.12
CA TYR A 202 11.50 4.32 1.91
C TYR A 202 11.95 2.96 2.44
N LEU A 203 12.49 2.10 1.60
CA LEU A 203 12.92 0.74 2.00
C LEU A 203 14.01 0.76 3.07
N THR A 204 14.93 1.72 3.02
CA THR A 204 16.00 1.86 4.04
C THR A 204 15.48 2.40 5.37
N GLN A 205 14.38 3.16 5.35
CA GLN A 205 13.81 3.80 6.55
C GLN A 205 12.70 2.98 7.22
N SER A 206 12.04 2.09 6.47
CA SER A 206 10.91 1.31 6.98
C SER A 206 11.35 0.31 8.05
N SER A 207 10.91 0.50 9.29
CA SER A 207 11.13 -0.46 10.37
C SER A 207 10.34 -1.77 10.18
N ILE A 208 9.32 -1.74 9.35
CA ILE A 208 8.49 -2.92 9.05
C ILE A 208 9.17 -3.82 8.00
N LEU A 209 9.80 -3.23 6.98
CA LEU A 209 10.39 -3.97 5.86
C LEU A 209 11.92 -4.16 5.95
N SER A 210 12.66 -3.31 6.67
CA SER A 210 14.13 -3.28 6.68
C SER A 210 14.78 -4.60 7.13
N THR A 211 14.19 -5.30 8.09
CA THR A 211 14.70 -6.58 8.62
C THR A 211 14.66 -7.74 7.62
N GLN A 212 13.93 -7.60 6.51
CA GLN A 212 13.83 -8.65 5.48
C GLN A 212 14.75 -8.41 4.29
N GLN A 213 15.14 -7.16 4.03
CA GLN A 213 16.13 -6.86 2.99
C GLN A 213 17.50 -7.45 3.31
N GLU A 214 17.90 -7.48 4.57
CA GLU A 214 19.19 -8.08 4.96
C GLU A 214 19.21 -9.59 4.66
N ASN A 215 18.10 -10.29 4.92
CA ASN A 215 18.01 -11.72 4.64
C ASN A 215 17.94 -12.05 3.14
N ASP A 216 17.18 -11.26 2.35
CA ASP A 216 17.06 -11.46 0.91
C ASP A 216 18.39 -11.19 0.18
N ILE A 217 19.14 -10.17 0.61
CA ILE A 217 20.49 -9.85 0.06
C ILE A 217 21.51 -10.97 0.38
N PHE A 218 21.43 -11.58 1.56
CA PHE A 218 22.29 -12.70 1.92
C PHE A 218 21.96 -13.95 1.09
N HIS A 219 20.69 -14.22 0.79
CA HIS A 219 20.29 -15.35 -0.03
C HIS A 219 20.69 -15.15 -1.51
N GLU A 220 20.48 -13.99 -2.08
CA GLU A 220 20.86 -13.72 -3.48
C GLU A 220 22.39 -13.81 -3.71
N LYS A 221 23.18 -13.34 -2.75
CA LYS A 221 24.64 -13.47 -2.79
C LYS A 221 25.13 -14.92 -2.60
N SER A 222 24.36 -15.76 -1.91
CA SER A 222 24.73 -17.17 -1.75
C SER A 222 24.47 -18.00 -3.00
N TYR A 223 23.45 -17.66 -3.79
CA TYR A 223 23.17 -18.32 -5.07
C TYR A 223 24.16 -17.94 -6.18
N GLN A 224 24.70 -16.71 -6.16
CA GLN A 224 25.71 -16.28 -7.13
C GLN A 224 27.12 -16.86 -6.88
N LYS A 225 27.35 -17.45 -5.71
CA LYS A 225 28.66 -18.10 -5.38
C LYS A 225 28.73 -19.59 -5.75
N VAL A 226 27.65 -20.18 -6.24
CA VAL A 226 27.54 -21.61 -6.57
C VAL A 226 27.45 -21.86 -8.07
N LEU A 227 27.52 -20.80 -8.88
CA LEU A 227 27.70 -20.85 -10.33
C LEU A 227 29.12 -20.37 -10.70
#